data_de1770400066e52076eda23414b31adb
#
_entry.id   de1770400066e52076eda23414b31adb
#
_cell.length_a   1.000
_cell.length_b   1.000
_cell.length_c   1.000
_cell.angle_alpha   90.00
_cell.angle_beta   90.00
_cell.angle_gamma   90.00
#
_symmetry.space_group_name_H-M   'P 1'
#
loop_
_entity.id
_entity.type
_entity.pdbx_description
1 polymer ?
#
loop_
_entity_poly.entity_id
_entity_poly.type
_entity_poly.pdbx_seq_one_letter_code
_entity_poly.pdbx_strand_id
1 'polypeptide(L)'
;MGKTLTRAIDYIFKGIPEVNVKVDVGMVEPSNILKGKKILITGGGRGLGFAIAKKCVAEGAEVLICGRSSQTLEKAASELGDCLYSVFDVTDYEHIPSFVQECSRKLGGRIDVLVNNAGISLHEGSIYDVTLEGFDAQFGTNLKGPYFLSKAFLNNFKATGNSGGSIIFVTSERGLYCDDQPYGLTKAAVCSLTQGLARRALKDGVRVNAVAPGVTVSDMTGVDRNGNLFRPGTSGGRVLLPEEIAETVVFFISDASRSINGAIIP
;
A
#
# COMPACT_ATOMS: atom_id res chain seq x y z
N MET A 1 -29.22 30.91 -29.28
CA MET A 1 -29.84 31.30 -27.99
C MET A 1 -30.67 30.18 -27.33
N GLY A 2 -31.31 29.27 -28.07
CA GLY A 2 -32.19 28.24 -27.49
C GLY A 2 -31.52 27.19 -26.61
N LYS A 3 -30.39 26.63 -27.03
CA LYS A 3 -29.75 25.48 -26.29
C LYS A 3 -29.21 25.86 -24.90
N THR A 4 -28.76 27.10 -24.71
CA THR A 4 -28.21 27.57 -23.42
C THR A 4 -29.34 27.81 -22.42
N LEU A 5 -30.48 28.37 -22.90
CA LEU A 5 -31.64 28.60 -22.06
C LEU A 5 -32.31 27.30 -21.63
N THR A 6 -32.42 26.32 -22.51
CA THR A 6 -32.94 24.98 -22.19
C THR A 6 -32.06 24.29 -21.16
N ARG A 7 -30.72 24.34 -21.27
CA ARG A 7 -29.79 23.83 -20.27
C ARG A 7 -29.92 24.50 -18.90
N ALA A 8 -30.09 25.81 -18.88
CA ALA A 8 -30.30 26.56 -17.63
C ALA A 8 -31.63 26.19 -16.95
N ILE A 9 -32.71 26.02 -17.72
CA ILE A 9 -34.00 25.56 -17.23
C ILE A 9 -33.93 24.14 -16.69
N ASP A 10 -33.30 23.22 -17.42
CA ASP A 10 -33.09 21.86 -16.95
C ASP A 10 -32.27 21.82 -15.64
N TYR A 11 -31.26 22.67 -15.50
CA TYR A 11 -30.45 22.78 -14.29
C TYR A 11 -31.25 23.29 -13.08
N ILE A 12 -32.16 24.25 -13.30
CA ILE A 12 -33.01 24.81 -12.23
C ILE A 12 -34.09 23.82 -11.79
N PHE A 13 -34.68 23.06 -12.70
CA PHE A 13 -35.79 22.18 -12.39
C PHE A 13 -35.40 20.72 -12.09
N LYS A 14 -34.27 20.23 -12.62
CA LYS A 14 -33.82 18.85 -12.43
C LYS A 14 -32.63 18.74 -11.52
N GLY A 15 -32.05 19.86 -11.07
CA GLY A 15 -30.82 19.88 -10.27
C GLY A 15 -29.57 19.53 -11.08
N ILE A 16 -28.46 19.40 -10.39
CA ILE A 16 -27.20 18.93 -10.98
C ILE A 16 -27.37 17.47 -11.37
N PRO A 17 -27.08 17.06 -12.63
CA PRO A 17 -27.15 15.65 -13.01
C PRO A 17 -26.27 14.81 -12.07
N GLU A 18 -26.88 13.83 -11.42
CA GLU A 18 -26.16 12.89 -10.59
C GLU A 18 -25.34 11.97 -11.50
N VAL A 19 -24.01 12.08 -11.41
CA VAL A 19 -23.11 11.17 -12.10
C VAL A 19 -22.90 9.95 -11.22
N ASN A 20 -23.33 8.79 -11.71
CA ASN A 20 -23.15 7.53 -11.00
C ASN A 20 -22.12 6.68 -11.75
N VAL A 21 -21.00 6.35 -11.08
CA VAL A 21 -19.94 5.53 -11.63
C VAL A 21 -19.88 4.20 -10.89
N LYS A 22 -20.07 3.12 -11.63
CA LYS A 22 -19.76 1.75 -11.18
C LYS A 22 -18.51 1.29 -11.92
N VAL A 23 -17.64 0.58 -11.20
CA VAL A 23 -16.38 0.10 -11.74
C VAL A 23 -16.41 -1.42 -11.76
N ASP A 24 -16.16 -1.98 -12.93
CA ASP A 24 -15.86 -3.39 -13.11
C ASP A 24 -14.41 -3.49 -13.61
N VAL A 25 -13.56 -4.19 -12.84
CA VAL A 25 -12.13 -4.31 -13.15
C VAL A 25 -11.86 -5.69 -13.68
N GLY A 26 -11.51 -5.78 -14.96
CA GLY A 26 -10.92 -6.97 -15.53
C GLY A 26 -9.51 -7.15 -14.94
N MET A 27 -9.34 -8.16 -14.08
CA MET A 27 -8.02 -8.50 -13.56
C MET A 27 -7.16 -9.14 -14.66
N VAL A 28 -5.86 -8.83 -14.64
CA VAL A 28 -4.89 -9.52 -15.48
C VAL A 28 -4.83 -11.00 -15.04
N GLU A 29 -5.00 -11.91 -16.01
CA GLU A 29 -4.92 -13.33 -15.72
C GLU A 29 -3.55 -13.69 -15.14
N PRO A 30 -3.51 -14.49 -14.05
CA PRO A 30 -2.25 -14.86 -13.41
C PRO A 30 -1.34 -15.62 -14.37
N SER A 31 -0.07 -15.18 -14.42
CA SER A 31 0.96 -15.74 -15.30
C SER A 31 2.17 -16.29 -14.54
N ASN A 32 2.08 -16.42 -13.23
CA ASN A 32 3.14 -16.87 -12.32
C ASN A 32 4.41 -16.00 -12.35
N ILE A 33 4.26 -14.71 -12.63
CA ILE A 33 5.41 -13.78 -12.72
C ILE A 33 6.16 -13.57 -11.41
N LEU A 34 5.56 -13.96 -10.28
CA LEU A 34 6.20 -13.92 -8.95
C LEU A 34 6.56 -15.30 -8.43
N LYS A 35 6.55 -16.35 -9.28
CA LYS A 35 6.84 -17.72 -8.85
C LYS A 35 8.13 -17.82 -8.06
N GLY A 36 8.03 -18.35 -6.83
CA GLY A 36 9.17 -18.57 -5.93
C GLY A 36 9.69 -17.32 -5.22
N LYS A 37 9.10 -16.14 -5.44
CA LYS A 37 9.37 -14.93 -4.64
C LYS A 37 8.79 -15.08 -3.25
N LYS A 38 9.54 -14.69 -2.23
CA LYS A 38 9.18 -14.75 -0.81
C LYS A 38 8.91 -13.34 -0.30
N ILE A 39 7.66 -13.07 0.04
CA ILE A 39 7.14 -11.71 0.22
C ILE A 39 6.61 -11.52 1.64
N LEU A 40 7.10 -10.50 2.35
CA LEU A 40 6.55 -10.03 3.62
C LEU A 40 5.69 -8.79 3.37
N ILE A 41 4.40 -8.83 3.79
CA ILE A 41 3.46 -7.73 3.62
C ILE A 41 2.95 -7.26 4.98
N THR A 42 3.20 -6.01 5.35
CA THR A 42 2.67 -5.42 6.58
C THR A 42 1.25 -4.90 6.37
N GLY A 43 0.36 -5.09 7.37
CA GLY A 43 -1.05 -4.73 7.24
C GLY A 43 -1.79 -5.58 6.21
N GLY A 44 -1.39 -6.85 6.01
CA GLY A 44 -1.92 -7.73 4.97
C GLY A 44 -3.26 -8.39 5.29
N GLY A 45 -3.83 -8.17 6.49
CA GLY A 45 -5.04 -8.85 6.93
C GLY A 45 -6.35 -8.29 6.35
N ARG A 46 -6.36 -7.10 5.75
CA ARG A 46 -7.55 -6.45 5.17
C ARG A 46 -7.20 -5.37 4.16
N GLY A 47 -8.23 -4.87 3.47
CA GLY A 47 -8.12 -3.71 2.58
C GLY A 47 -7.06 -3.88 1.50
N LEU A 48 -6.29 -2.84 1.28
CA LEU A 48 -5.27 -2.81 0.22
C LEU A 48 -4.17 -3.86 0.43
N GLY A 49 -3.69 -4.05 1.67
CA GLY A 49 -2.67 -5.07 1.96
C GLY A 49 -3.15 -6.50 1.66
N PHE A 50 -4.42 -6.79 1.93
CA PHE A 50 -5.04 -8.07 1.58
C PHE A 50 -5.15 -8.26 0.06
N ALA A 51 -5.58 -7.23 -0.68
CA ALA A 51 -5.64 -7.28 -2.14
C ALA A 51 -4.26 -7.51 -2.77
N ILE A 52 -3.23 -6.84 -2.24
CA ILE A 52 -1.84 -7.06 -2.66
C ILE A 52 -1.41 -8.50 -2.38
N ALA A 53 -1.68 -9.02 -1.16
CA ALA A 53 -1.35 -10.39 -0.79
C ALA A 53 -2.03 -11.40 -1.73
N LYS A 54 -3.35 -11.20 -1.98
CA LYS A 54 -4.15 -12.04 -2.87
C LYS A 54 -3.57 -12.09 -4.30
N LYS A 55 -3.21 -10.94 -4.85
CA LYS A 55 -2.61 -10.91 -6.19
C LYS A 55 -1.22 -11.54 -6.20
N CYS A 56 -0.38 -11.30 -5.18
CA CYS A 56 0.94 -11.95 -5.08
C CYS A 56 0.84 -13.47 -5.00
N VAL A 57 -0.09 -14.02 -4.20
CA VAL A 57 -0.34 -15.47 -4.13
C VAL A 57 -0.81 -16.01 -5.48
N ALA A 58 -1.75 -15.34 -6.14
CA ALA A 58 -2.22 -15.74 -7.47
C ALA A 58 -1.09 -15.76 -8.50
N GLU A 59 -0.09 -14.89 -8.38
CA GLU A 59 1.10 -14.85 -9.23
C GLU A 59 2.22 -15.83 -8.81
N GLY A 60 1.92 -16.74 -7.88
CA GLY A 60 2.82 -17.84 -7.50
C GLY A 60 3.87 -17.49 -6.44
N ALA A 61 3.70 -16.37 -5.72
CA ALA A 61 4.58 -16.01 -4.61
C ALA A 61 4.24 -16.79 -3.32
N GLU A 62 5.25 -17.02 -2.49
CA GLU A 62 5.10 -17.41 -1.10
C GLU A 62 4.94 -16.14 -0.25
N VAL A 63 3.76 -15.94 0.34
CA VAL A 63 3.42 -14.70 1.05
C VAL A 63 3.33 -14.94 2.56
N LEU A 64 3.91 -14.02 3.33
CA LEU A 64 3.68 -13.88 4.77
C LEU A 64 3.05 -12.52 5.03
N ILE A 65 1.86 -12.52 5.60
CA ILE A 65 1.17 -11.30 6.02
C ILE A 65 1.38 -11.02 7.50
N CYS A 66 1.48 -9.76 7.90
CA CYS A 66 1.50 -9.42 9.32
C CYS A 66 0.57 -8.25 9.66
N GLY A 67 0.23 -8.16 10.93
CA GLY A 67 -0.63 -7.15 11.51
C GLY A 67 -0.89 -7.42 13.00
N ARG A 68 -1.71 -6.60 13.64
CA ARG A 68 -1.93 -6.64 15.10
C ARG A 68 -2.97 -7.66 15.57
N SER A 69 -3.94 -7.99 14.72
CA SER A 69 -5.06 -8.87 15.10
C SER A 69 -4.87 -10.28 14.54
N SER A 70 -4.69 -11.27 15.42
CA SER A 70 -4.60 -12.68 15.05
C SER A 70 -5.83 -13.13 14.27
N GLN A 71 -7.02 -12.82 14.78
CA GLN A 71 -8.28 -13.21 14.15
C GLN A 71 -8.41 -12.69 12.71
N THR A 72 -8.01 -11.42 12.48
CA THR A 72 -8.05 -10.84 11.13
C THR A 72 -7.04 -11.52 10.20
N LEU A 73 -5.86 -11.83 10.71
CA LEU A 73 -4.80 -12.50 9.95
C LEU A 73 -5.16 -13.95 9.63
N GLU A 74 -5.70 -14.69 10.58
CA GLU A 74 -6.16 -16.08 10.39
C GLU A 74 -7.22 -16.16 9.28
N LYS A 75 -8.23 -15.28 9.36
CA LYS A 75 -9.26 -15.20 8.33
C LYS A 75 -8.65 -14.89 6.96
N ALA A 76 -7.80 -13.88 6.88
CA ALA A 76 -7.13 -13.51 5.63
C ALA A 76 -6.25 -14.64 5.08
N ALA A 77 -5.48 -15.30 5.94
CA ALA A 77 -4.60 -16.41 5.55
C ALA A 77 -5.41 -17.57 4.95
N SER A 78 -6.52 -17.94 5.58
CA SER A 78 -7.42 -18.98 5.08
C SER A 78 -8.03 -18.61 3.72
N GLU A 79 -8.49 -17.36 3.55
CA GLU A 79 -9.02 -16.88 2.27
C GLU A 79 -7.97 -16.84 1.14
N LEU A 80 -6.69 -16.74 1.50
CA LEU A 80 -5.54 -16.73 0.58
C LEU A 80 -4.95 -18.12 0.30
N GLY A 81 -5.62 -19.20 0.71
CA GLY A 81 -5.15 -20.56 0.51
C GLY A 81 -4.05 -20.95 1.50
N ASP A 82 -4.27 -20.65 2.78
CA ASP A 82 -3.37 -20.93 3.90
C ASP A 82 -1.98 -20.26 3.80
N CYS A 83 -1.96 -19.01 3.36
CA CYS A 83 -0.74 -18.23 3.36
C CYS A 83 -0.21 -18.03 4.79
N LEU A 84 1.10 -17.82 4.91
CA LEU A 84 1.73 -17.62 6.21
C LEU A 84 1.29 -16.29 6.85
N TYR A 85 1.19 -16.28 8.19
CA TYR A 85 0.99 -15.03 8.91
C TYR A 85 1.80 -14.94 10.21
N SER A 86 1.96 -13.71 10.69
CA SER A 86 2.62 -13.43 11.98
C SER A 86 1.98 -12.21 12.63
N VAL A 87 1.63 -12.32 13.91
CA VAL A 87 1.10 -11.17 14.66
C VAL A 87 2.26 -10.27 15.03
N PHE A 88 2.20 -9.01 14.60
CA PHE A 88 3.23 -8.02 14.91
C PHE A 88 2.68 -6.60 14.79
N ASP A 89 3.04 -5.75 15.74
CA ASP A 89 2.80 -4.30 15.65
C ASP A 89 4.07 -3.63 15.10
N VAL A 90 3.93 -2.91 13.98
CA VAL A 90 5.05 -2.20 13.35
C VAL A 90 5.62 -1.07 14.20
N THR A 91 4.94 -0.71 15.29
CA THR A 91 5.41 0.26 16.30
C THR A 91 6.23 -0.36 17.42
N ASP A 92 6.36 -1.67 17.46
CA ASP A 92 7.28 -2.37 18.36
C ASP A 92 8.70 -2.40 17.76
N TYR A 93 9.34 -1.24 17.78
CA TYR A 93 10.61 -0.99 17.08
C TYR A 93 11.76 -1.85 17.58
N GLU A 94 11.76 -2.21 18.86
CA GLU A 94 12.82 -3.00 19.50
C GLU A 94 12.85 -4.44 18.96
N HIS A 95 11.67 -5.00 18.69
CA HIS A 95 11.55 -6.38 18.21
C HIS A 95 11.52 -6.51 16.67
N ILE A 96 11.55 -5.40 15.91
CA ILE A 96 11.60 -5.47 14.45
C ILE A 96 12.72 -6.38 13.91
N PRO A 97 13.97 -6.32 14.42
CA PRO A 97 15.03 -7.19 13.88
C PRO A 97 14.76 -8.68 14.08
N SER A 98 14.29 -9.08 15.26
CA SER A 98 13.94 -10.47 15.57
C SER A 98 12.71 -10.94 14.80
N PHE A 99 11.71 -10.06 14.63
CA PHE A 99 10.53 -10.31 13.81
C PHE A 99 10.90 -10.60 12.35
N VAL A 100 11.76 -9.77 11.73
CA VAL A 100 12.18 -9.99 10.33
C VAL A 100 12.95 -11.30 10.19
N GLN A 101 13.79 -11.68 11.17
CA GLN A 101 14.48 -12.97 11.18
C GLN A 101 13.49 -14.14 11.30
N GLU A 102 12.45 -14.00 12.14
CA GLU A 102 11.41 -15.02 12.27
C GLU A 102 10.63 -15.18 10.95
N CYS A 103 10.22 -14.06 10.32
CA CYS A 103 9.56 -14.09 9.02
C CYS A 103 10.45 -14.76 7.95
N SER A 104 11.74 -14.45 7.94
CA SER A 104 12.70 -15.09 7.05
C SER A 104 12.73 -16.60 7.25
N ARG A 105 12.78 -17.08 8.50
CA ARG A 105 12.73 -18.53 8.80
C ARG A 105 11.44 -19.18 8.35
N LYS A 106 10.29 -18.55 8.61
CA LYS A 106 8.96 -19.03 8.17
C LYS A 106 8.89 -19.14 6.65
N LEU A 107 9.51 -18.22 5.93
CA LEU A 107 9.59 -18.20 4.46
C LEU A 107 10.77 -19.06 3.92
N GLY A 108 11.30 -20.01 4.71
CA GLY A 108 12.34 -20.93 4.26
C GLY A 108 13.72 -20.29 4.12
N GLY A 109 14.04 -19.35 5.00
CA GLY A 109 15.39 -18.81 5.21
C GLY A 109 15.69 -17.49 4.50
N ARG A 110 14.75 -16.91 3.73
CA ARG A 110 14.95 -15.61 3.06
C ARG A 110 13.65 -14.82 2.91
N ILE A 111 13.79 -13.53 2.69
CA ILE A 111 12.72 -12.63 2.24
C ILE A 111 13.26 -11.91 1.01
N ASP A 112 12.58 -12.03 -0.13
CA ASP A 112 12.98 -11.37 -1.38
C ASP A 112 12.35 -9.97 -1.49
N VAL A 113 11.14 -9.80 -0.92
CA VAL A 113 10.37 -8.56 -1.03
C VAL A 113 9.77 -8.16 0.32
N LEU A 114 9.87 -6.86 0.63
CA LEU A 114 9.15 -6.23 1.73
C LEU A 114 8.13 -5.24 1.16
N VAL A 115 6.84 -5.43 1.50
CA VAL A 115 5.77 -4.47 1.20
C VAL A 115 5.39 -3.75 2.48
N ASN A 116 5.79 -2.49 2.60
CA ASN A 116 5.41 -1.59 3.69
C ASN A 116 4.04 -0.97 3.38
N ASN A 117 2.96 -1.66 3.77
CA ASN A 117 1.59 -1.21 3.55
C ASN A 117 0.89 -0.78 4.84
N ALA A 118 1.29 -1.27 6.02
CA ALA A 118 0.67 -0.87 7.28
C ALA A 118 0.65 0.65 7.45
N GLY A 119 -0.49 1.19 7.81
CA GLY A 119 -0.67 2.62 8.00
C GLY A 119 -2.00 2.96 8.66
N ILE A 120 -2.07 4.14 9.24
CA ILE A 120 -3.27 4.72 9.86
C ILE A 120 -3.48 6.15 9.38
N SER A 121 -4.74 6.59 9.38
CA SER A 121 -5.14 7.99 9.25
C SER A 121 -6.19 8.27 10.32
N LEU A 122 -6.05 9.38 11.01
CA LEU A 122 -7.02 9.80 12.03
C LEU A 122 -8.05 10.79 11.48
N HIS A 123 -7.92 11.15 10.19
CA HIS A 123 -8.87 12.01 9.47
C HIS A 123 -9.10 13.36 10.15
N GLU A 124 -8.02 13.96 10.66
CA GLU A 124 -8.09 15.32 11.21
C GLU A 124 -8.63 16.28 10.14
N GLY A 125 -9.53 17.17 10.55
CA GLY A 125 -10.12 18.15 9.65
C GLY A 125 -9.17 19.31 9.31
N SER A 126 -8.28 19.63 10.25
CA SER A 126 -7.32 20.73 10.12
C SER A 126 -6.14 20.55 11.08
N ILE A 127 -5.11 21.39 10.95
CA ILE A 127 -3.99 21.42 11.90
C ILE A 127 -4.43 21.67 13.35
N TYR A 128 -5.56 22.37 13.55
CA TYR A 128 -6.08 22.67 14.89
C TYR A 128 -6.72 21.47 15.60
N ASP A 129 -7.04 20.40 14.87
CA ASP A 129 -7.64 19.17 15.40
C ASP A 129 -6.57 18.11 15.74
N VAL A 130 -5.31 18.39 15.44
CA VAL A 130 -4.21 17.44 15.66
C VAL A 130 -3.86 17.38 17.13
N THR A 131 -3.90 16.17 17.72
CA THR A 131 -3.39 15.92 19.07
C THR A 131 -1.96 15.41 19.04
N LEU A 132 -1.24 15.56 20.15
CA LEU A 132 0.14 15.05 20.26
C LEU A 132 0.17 13.53 20.08
N GLU A 133 -0.74 12.81 20.73
CA GLU A 133 -0.87 11.36 20.65
C GLU A 133 -1.22 10.90 19.23
N GLY A 134 -2.12 11.63 18.55
CA GLY A 134 -2.50 11.35 17.17
C GLY A 134 -1.35 11.58 16.20
N PHE A 135 -0.58 12.65 16.41
CA PHE A 135 0.63 12.93 15.66
C PHE A 135 1.65 11.79 15.82
N ASP A 136 1.98 11.44 17.07
CA ASP A 136 2.97 10.39 17.38
C ASP A 136 2.54 9.02 16.85
N ALA A 137 1.26 8.68 16.96
CA ALA A 137 0.73 7.42 16.45
C ALA A 137 0.89 7.32 14.93
N GLN A 138 0.57 8.39 14.18
CA GLN A 138 0.70 8.41 12.73
C GLN A 138 2.16 8.39 12.28
N PHE A 139 3.03 9.19 12.88
CA PHE A 139 4.47 9.16 12.58
C PHE A 139 5.10 7.82 12.97
N GLY A 140 4.69 7.27 14.11
CA GLY A 140 5.14 5.95 14.57
C GLY A 140 4.81 4.84 13.57
N THR A 141 3.55 4.76 13.18
CA THR A 141 3.06 3.69 12.29
C THR A 141 3.46 3.90 10.85
N ASN A 142 3.27 5.12 10.31
CA ASN A 142 3.38 5.37 8.88
C ASN A 142 4.81 5.64 8.41
N LEU A 143 5.70 6.09 9.30
CA LEU A 143 7.07 6.46 8.94
C LEU A 143 8.13 5.67 9.72
N LYS A 144 8.10 5.73 11.05
CA LYS A 144 9.14 5.11 11.89
C LYS A 144 9.15 3.59 11.74
N GLY A 145 7.98 2.94 11.79
CA GLY A 145 7.85 1.50 11.55
C GLY A 145 8.43 1.04 10.22
N PRO A 146 7.93 1.57 9.07
CA PRO A 146 8.47 1.25 7.73
C PRO A 146 9.96 1.54 7.58
N TYR A 147 10.48 2.58 8.21
CA TYR A 147 11.91 2.90 8.19
C TYR A 147 12.73 1.77 8.82
N PHE A 148 12.39 1.34 10.06
CA PHE A 148 13.13 0.31 10.77
C PHE A 148 12.90 -1.08 10.20
N LEU A 149 11.70 -1.38 9.68
CA LEU A 149 11.45 -2.61 8.92
C LEU A 149 12.33 -2.70 7.67
N SER A 150 12.43 -1.61 6.91
CA SER A 150 13.30 -1.56 5.73
C SER A 150 14.77 -1.76 6.10
N LYS A 151 15.23 -1.14 7.21
CA LYS A 151 16.60 -1.35 7.73
C LYS A 151 16.83 -2.82 8.11
N ALA A 152 15.90 -3.43 8.84
CA ALA A 152 16.02 -4.83 9.26
C ALA A 152 15.95 -5.79 8.07
N PHE A 153 15.07 -5.52 7.10
CA PHE A 153 14.99 -6.26 5.84
C PHE A 153 16.32 -6.21 5.08
N LEU A 154 16.91 -5.03 4.88
CA LEU A 154 18.18 -4.89 4.18
C LEU A 154 19.33 -5.63 4.88
N ASN A 155 19.37 -5.60 6.21
CA ASN A 155 20.36 -6.37 6.98
C ASN A 155 20.16 -7.87 6.81
N ASN A 156 18.92 -8.37 6.90
CA ASN A 156 18.60 -9.78 6.68
C ASN A 156 18.92 -10.21 5.24
N PHE A 157 18.54 -9.38 4.25
CA PHE A 157 18.80 -9.65 2.84
C PHE A 157 20.29 -9.84 2.53
N LYS A 158 21.16 -9.00 3.12
CA LYS A 158 22.61 -9.16 3.00
C LYS A 158 23.12 -10.40 3.70
N ALA A 159 22.63 -10.68 4.91
CA ALA A 159 23.07 -11.83 5.71
C ALA A 159 22.72 -13.17 5.05
N THR A 160 21.62 -13.22 4.30
CA THR A 160 21.17 -14.44 3.59
C THR A 160 21.77 -14.61 2.20
N GLY A 161 22.60 -13.65 1.74
CA GLY A 161 23.27 -13.72 0.44
C GLY A 161 22.31 -13.63 -0.76
N ASN A 162 21.12 -13.05 -0.57
CA ASN A 162 20.12 -12.91 -1.60
C ASN A 162 20.56 -11.91 -2.69
N SER A 163 19.99 -12.06 -3.87
CA SER A 163 20.13 -11.13 -4.99
C SER A 163 18.75 -10.84 -5.62
N GLY A 164 18.57 -9.62 -6.14
CA GLY A 164 17.33 -9.26 -6.82
C GLY A 164 16.15 -9.00 -5.88
N GLY A 165 16.37 -8.26 -4.79
CA GLY A 165 15.34 -7.89 -3.81
C GLY A 165 14.52 -6.66 -4.19
N SER A 166 13.39 -6.45 -3.50
CA SER A 166 12.57 -5.26 -3.66
C SER A 166 11.94 -4.79 -2.35
N ILE A 167 11.88 -3.46 -2.17
CA ILE A 167 11.05 -2.81 -1.13
C ILE A 167 9.99 -1.99 -1.84
N ILE A 168 8.73 -2.22 -1.47
CA ILE A 168 7.60 -1.44 -1.97
C ILE A 168 6.98 -0.67 -0.80
N PHE A 169 6.83 0.63 -0.96
CA PHE A 169 6.05 1.44 -0.03
C PHE A 169 4.67 1.74 -0.59
N VAL A 170 3.66 1.60 0.26
CA VAL A 170 2.32 2.12 -0.01
C VAL A 170 2.22 3.48 0.68
N THR A 171 2.42 4.52 -0.12
CA THR A 171 2.30 5.91 0.33
C THR A 171 0.88 6.44 0.08
N SER A 172 0.70 7.61 -0.47
CA SER A 172 -0.58 8.20 -0.86
C SER A 172 -0.33 9.36 -1.80
N GLU A 173 -1.30 9.70 -2.63
CA GLU A 173 -1.27 10.96 -3.41
C GLU A 173 -1.08 12.18 -2.50
N ARG A 174 -1.57 12.14 -1.24
CA ARG A 174 -1.34 13.19 -0.24
C ARG A 174 0.13 13.41 0.10
N GLY A 175 1.00 12.44 -0.14
CA GLY A 175 2.44 12.61 -0.01
C GLY A 175 3.10 13.32 -1.19
N LEU A 176 2.36 13.62 -2.24
CA LEU A 176 2.85 14.30 -3.46
C LEU A 176 2.49 15.79 -3.50
N TYR A 177 1.66 16.26 -2.58
CA TYR A 177 1.29 17.67 -2.44
C TYR A 177 1.82 18.27 -1.15
N CYS A 178 1.67 19.59 -1.00
CA CYS A 178 1.86 20.24 0.29
C CYS A 178 0.69 19.91 1.21
N ASP A 179 0.97 19.41 2.40
CA ASP A 179 -0.02 19.01 3.39
C ASP A 179 0.39 19.54 4.77
N ASP A 180 -0.58 19.89 5.62
CA ASP A 180 -0.38 20.40 6.97
C ASP A 180 -0.81 19.39 8.05
N GLN A 181 -1.32 18.22 7.63
CA GLN A 181 -1.80 17.19 8.53
C GLN A 181 -0.78 16.03 8.66
N PRO A 182 -0.69 15.38 9.83
CA PRO A 182 0.30 14.33 10.09
C PRO A 182 0.28 13.20 9.07
N TYR A 183 -0.91 12.78 8.61
CA TYR A 183 -1.01 11.73 7.60
C TYR A 183 -0.25 12.09 6.31
N GLY A 184 -0.55 13.23 5.70
CA GLY A 184 0.12 13.66 4.46
C GLY A 184 1.61 13.90 4.67
N LEU A 185 2.00 14.52 5.80
CA LEU A 185 3.41 14.72 6.15
C LEU A 185 4.16 13.39 6.26
N THR A 186 3.57 12.36 6.90
CA THR A 186 4.19 11.02 6.95
C THR A 186 4.34 10.40 5.56
N LYS A 187 3.34 10.58 4.68
CA LYS A 187 3.36 10.02 3.32
C LYS A 187 4.39 10.75 2.44
N ALA A 188 4.56 12.07 2.60
CA ALA A 188 5.61 12.84 1.95
C ALA A 188 7.01 12.39 2.40
N ALA A 189 7.19 12.16 3.71
CA ALA A 189 8.44 11.63 4.25
C ALA A 189 8.75 10.22 3.69
N VAL A 190 7.76 9.35 3.51
CA VAL A 190 7.93 8.02 2.89
C VAL A 190 8.28 8.14 1.41
N CYS A 191 7.75 9.13 0.67
CA CYS A 191 8.16 9.41 -0.71
C CYS A 191 9.66 9.77 -0.76
N SER A 192 10.13 10.64 0.12
CA SER A 192 11.55 10.98 0.24
C SER A 192 12.40 9.76 0.63
N LEU A 193 11.93 8.95 1.60
CA LEU A 193 12.60 7.72 2.02
C LEU A 193 12.74 6.73 0.85
N THR A 194 11.70 6.57 0.03
CA THR A 194 11.71 5.71 -1.17
C THR A 194 12.87 6.06 -2.07
N GLN A 195 13.00 7.33 -2.44
CA GLN A 195 14.06 7.79 -3.35
C GLN A 195 15.46 7.69 -2.71
N GLY A 196 15.57 8.00 -1.41
CA GLY A 196 16.81 7.89 -0.67
C GLY A 196 17.31 6.45 -0.56
N LEU A 197 16.40 5.52 -0.20
CA LEU A 197 16.73 4.08 -0.11
C LEU A 197 17.01 3.48 -1.49
N ALA A 198 16.30 3.89 -2.54
CA ALA A 198 16.54 3.41 -3.91
C ALA A 198 18.00 3.61 -4.33
N ARG A 199 18.58 4.78 -4.05
CA ARG A 199 19.99 5.07 -4.33
C ARG A 199 20.94 4.23 -3.47
N ARG A 200 20.60 4.04 -2.20
CA ARG A 200 21.42 3.33 -1.23
C ARG A 200 21.43 1.82 -1.43
N ALA A 201 20.26 1.23 -1.62
CA ALA A 201 20.06 -0.21 -1.63
C ALA A 201 20.39 -0.87 -2.99
N LEU A 202 20.48 -0.08 -4.05
CA LEU A 202 20.77 -0.61 -5.40
C LEU A 202 22.11 -1.37 -5.46
N LYS A 203 23.13 -0.89 -4.75
CA LYS A 203 24.42 -1.58 -4.65
C LYS A 203 24.34 -2.97 -3.98
N ASP A 204 23.31 -3.18 -3.20
CA ASP A 204 23.03 -4.44 -2.52
C ASP A 204 22.04 -5.31 -3.33
N GLY A 205 21.71 -4.91 -4.57
CA GLY A 205 20.79 -5.62 -5.46
C GLY A 205 19.31 -5.46 -5.07
N VAL A 206 18.96 -4.44 -4.27
CA VAL A 206 17.58 -4.19 -3.85
C VAL A 206 17.03 -2.93 -4.53
N ARG A 207 15.90 -3.08 -5.23
CA ARG A 207 15.14 -1.96 -5.78
C ARG A 207 14.15 -1.44 -4.74
N VAL A 208 13.86 -0.15 -4.78
CA VAL A 208 12.90 0.48 -3.86
C VAL A 208 11.98 1.39 -4.67
N ASN A 209 10.70 1.11 -4.65
CA ASN A 209 9.67 1.89 -5.35
C ASN A 209 8.45 2.11 -4.43
N ALA A 210 7.56 2.98 -4.83
CA ALA A 210 6.32 3.25 -4.11
C ALA A 210 5.11 3.36 -5.04
N VAL A 211 3.96 2.95 -4.53
CA VAL A 211 2.66 3.34 -5.06
C VAL A 211 2.09 4.45 -4.17
N ALA A 212 1.46 5.45 -4.77
CA ALA A 212 0.88 6.61 -4.09
C ALA A 212 -0.63 6.71 -4.41
N PRO A 213 -1.45 5.74 -3.94
CA PRO A 213 -2.84 5.69 -4.33
C PRO A 213 -3.60 6.95 -3.92
N GLY A 214 -4.54 7.35 -4.78
CA GLY A 214 -5.63 8.24 -4.41
C GLY A 214 -6.63 7.53 -3.49
N VAL A 215 -7.82 8.12 -3.39
CA VAL A 215 -8.88 7.53 -2.57
C VAL A 215 -9.22 6.13 -3.10
N THR A 216 -9.06 5.14 -2.25
CA THR A 216 -9.26 3.72 -2.58
C THR A 216 -10.32 3.13 -1.64
N VAL A 217 -11.16 2.25 -2.15
CA VAL A 217 -12.14 1.51 -1.35
C VAL A 217 -11.43 0.76 -0.23
N SER A 218 -11.76 1.09 1.03
CA SER A 218 -11.21 0.44 2.21
C SER A 218 -12.00 0.84 3.47
N ASP A 219 -11.80 0.10 4.56
CA ASP A 219 -12.33 0.51 5.87
C ASP A 219 -11.82 1.89 6.30
N MET A 220 -10.58 2.23 5.94
CA MET A 220 -9.98 3.54 6.25
C MET A 220 -10.74 4.69 5.59
N THR A 221 -11.22 4.50 4.37
CA THR A 221 -11.93 5.54 3.62
C THR A 221 -13.44 5.50 3.81
N GLY A 222 -13.98 4.40 4.36
CA GLY A 222 -15.41 4.18 4.55
C GLY A 222 -16.22 4.13 3.26
N VAL A 223 -15.57 3.98 2.11
CA VAL A 223 -16.26 3.96 0.80
C VAL A 223 -16.79 2.55 0.53
N ASP A 224 -18.10 2.47 0.26
CA ASP A 224 -18.74 1.22 -0.18
C ASP A 224 -18.37 0.91 -1.63
N ARG A 225 -17.83 -0.28 -1.85
CA ARG A 225 -17.46 -0.80 -3.18
C ARG A 225 -18.65 -0.87 -4.15
N ASN A 226 -19.82 -1.16 -3.64
CA ASN A 226 -21.04 -1.33 -4.44
C ASN A 226 -21.80 -0.02 -4.65
N GLY A 227 -21.37 1.06 -3.99
CA GLY A 227 -21.95 2.38 -4.07
C GLY A 227 -21.52 3.15 -5.32
N ASN A 228 -21.85 4.45 -5.33
CA ASN A 228 -21.37 5.36 -6.37
C ASN A 228 -19.90 5.71 -6.13
N LEU A 229 -19.03 5.28 -7.02
CA LEU A 229 -17.59 5.53 -6.95
C LEU A 229 -17.17 6.86 -7.62
N PHE A 230 -18.10 7.65 -8.16
CA PHE A 230 -17.78 8.95 -8.72
C PHE A 230 -17.19 9.89 -7.67
N ARG A 231 -15.99 10.41 -7.95
CA ARG A 231 -15.31 11.37 -7.08
C ARG A 231 -14.55 12.40 -7.91
N PRO A 232 -15.17 13.53 -8.23
CA PRO A 232 -14.51 14.62 -8.94
C PRO A 232 -13.35 15.16 -8.09
N GLY A 233 -12.25 15.50 -8.73
CA GLY A 233 -11.03 15.97 -8.05
C GLY A 233 -10.00 14.88 -7.77
N THR A 234 -10.28 13.60 -8.00
CA THR A 234 -9.27 12.55 -8.08
C THR A 234 -8.76 12.41 -9.51
N SER A 235 -7.54 11.89 -9.69
CA SER A 235 -6.89 11.77 -11.00
C SER A 235 -7.72 11.00 -12.03
N GLY A 236 -8.49 10.01 -11.60
CA GLY A 236 -9.38 9.22 -12.46
C GLY A 236 -10.84 9.64 -12.42
N GLY A 237 -11.21 10.74 -11.72
CA GLY A 237 -12.60 11.14 -11.51
C GLY A 237 -13.43 10.15 -10.67
N ARG A 238 -12.81 9.18 -10.05
CA ARG A 238 -13.46 8.13 -9.26
C ARG A 238 -12.59 7.59 -8.12
N VAL A 239 -13.22 6.86 -7.23
CA VAL A 239 -12.53 6.06 -6.22
C VAL A 239 -11.88 4.83 -6.89
N LEU A 240 -10.67 4.48 -6.48
CA LEU A 240 -9.93 3.31 -6.97
C LEU A 240 -10.36 2.05 -6.22
N LEU A 241 -10.17 0.90 -6.85
CA LEU A 241 -10.33 -0.39 -6.20
C LEU A 241 -8.97 -0.93 -5.72
N PRO A 242 -8.90 -1.63 -4.58
CA PRO A 242 -7.65 -2.20 -4.06
C PRO A 242 -6.91 -3.10 -5.05
N GLU A 243 -7.66 -3.79 -5.89
CA GLU A 243 -7.12 -4.69 -6.91
C GLU A 243 -6.32 -3.94 -7.98
N GLU A 244 -6.71 -2.73 -8.35
CA GLU A 244 -5.99 -1.91 -9.33
C GLU A 244 -4.60 -1.52 -8.81
N ILE A 245 -4.52 -1.21 -7.52
CA ILE A 245 -3.25 -0.90 -6.86
C ILE A 245 -2.38 -2.16 -6.73
N ALA A 246 -3.01 -3.31 -6.45
CA ALA A 246 -2.30 -4.59 -6.34
C ALA A 246 -1.60 -4.98 -7.65
N GLU A 247 -2.19 -4.71 -8.81
CA GLU A 247 -1.54 -4.92 -10.12
C GLU A 247 -0.25 -4.09 -10.25
N THR A 248 -0.29 -2.81 -9.86
CA THR A 248 0.90 -1.95 -9.91
C THR A 248 1.99 -2.42 -8.94
N VAL A 249 1.60 -2.90 -7.75
CA VAL A 249 2.55 -3.46 -6.77
C VAL A 249 3.21 -4.73 -7.32
N VAL A 250 2.43 -5.64 -7.91
CA VAL A 250 2.94 -6.87 -8.53
C VAL A 250 3.89 -6.54 -9.68
N PHE A 251 3.55 -5.56 -10.53
CA PHE A 251 4.46 -5.07 -11.57
C PHE A 251 5.80 -4.60 -10.98
N PHE A 252 5.79 -3.80 -9.90
CA PHE A 252 7.02 -3.35 -9.25
C PHE A 252 7.83 -4.47 -8.60
N ILE A 253 7.19 -5.53 -8.13
CA ILE A 253 7.88 -6.70 -7.56
C ILE A 253 8.51 -7.55 -8.67
N SER A 254 7.84 -7.65 -9.82
CA SER A 254 8.24 -8.52 -10.93
C SER A 254 9.52 -8.05 -11.63
N ASP A 255 10.07 -8.94 -12.43
CA ASP A 255 11.24 -8.65 -13.26
C ASP A 255 10.91 -7.73 -14.46
N ALA A 256 9.62 -7.53 -14.78
CA ALA A 256 9.19 -6.57 -15.80
C ALA A 256 9.59 -5.13 -15.45
N SER A 257 9.72 -4.82 -14.16
CA SER A 257 10.15 -3.50 -13.66
C SER A 257 11.62 -3.43 -13.21
N ARG A 258 12.47 -4.39 -13.60
CA ARG A 258 13.86 -4.49 -13.14
C ARG A 258 14.72 -3.23 -13.38
N SER A 259 14.36 -2.42 -14.35
CA SER A 259 15.03 -1.13 -14.66
C SER A 259 14.46 0.05 -13.89
N ILE A 260 13.38 -0.15 -13.10
CA ILE A 260 12.70 0.92 -12.37
C ILE A 260 13.14 0.89 -10.91
N ASN A 261 13.67 2.03 -10.43
CA ASN A 261 14.14 2.19 -9.06
C ASN A 261 13.98 3.65 -8.61
N GLY A 262 13.38 3.86 -7.46
CA GLY A 262 13.07 5.20 -6.92
C GLY A 262 11.80 5.82 -7.50
N ALA A 263 11.00 5.06 -8.25
CA ALA A 263 9.75 5.55 -8.79
C ALA A 263 8.66 5.62 -7.71
N ILE A 264 7.79 6.63 -7.83
CA ILE A 264 6.57 6.80 -7.04
C ILE A 264 5.44 6.99 -8.06
N ILE A 265 4.54 6.02 -8.16
CA ILE A 265 3.41 6.05 -9.09
C ILE A 265 2.13 6.38 -8.32
N PRO A 266 1.45 7.50 -8.66
CA PRO A 266 0.16 7.85 -8.09
C PRO A 266 -0.98 6.96 -8.61
#